data_a7e77c52de9f11dcfbae3a2ba50a2d88
#
_entry.id   a7e77c52de9f11dcfbae3a2ba50a2d88
#
_cell.length_a   1.000
_cell.length_b   1.000
_cell.length_c   1.000
_cell.angle_alpha   90.00
_cell.angle_beta   90.00
_cell.angle_gamma   90.00
#
_symmetry.space_group_name_H-M   'P 1'
#
loop_
_entity.id
_entity.type
_entity.pdbx_description
1 polymer ?
#
loop_
_entity_poly.entity_id
_entity_poly.type
_entity_poly.pdbx_seq_one_letter_code
_entity_poly.pdbx_strand_id
1 'polypeptide(L)'
;MDLSLFFAGTGGSVPSPRRGLPAVLVRRGGERLLFDCGEGTQRQLLRSVGLADMECVFITHFHADHWLGLPGMLKSFALRDREQPLTVYGPAGLKQLMADTRFIYGRRLPYELSVVELQPAEAVERDGYRVAAVPVNHTRAGAVGYVIVEDGRPGELDPALAERLGVKPGPDFGRLVRGQTVNGVAPEQVVGPAREGRKVVISGDTSPCEALAIAAHQADVLVHEATFTEEEAERARETGHSTALQAAELARGAEARMLLLTHLSMRYAGREVREEARAAFPAAEVARDFDTVEIPFPERGPARLVRWSNRPTPVANESVEPAEDTPAVASSIMQ
;
A
#
# COMPACT_ATOMS: atom_id res chain seq x y z
N MET A 1 3.50 -4.06 16.30
CA MET A 1 3.07 -2.94 15.43
C MET A 1 2.16 -3.52 14.36
N ASP A 2 1.01 -2.89 14.11
CA ASP A 2 0.02 -3.38 13.15
C ASP A 2 0.44 -3.02 11.72
N LEU A 3 0.23 -3.93 10.78
CA LEU A 3 0.42 -3.71 9.35
C LEU A 3 -0.86 -4.11 8.62
N SER A 4 -1.37 -3.23 7.80
CA SER A 4 -2.55 -3.53 6.98
C SER A 4 -2.55 -2.75 5.67
N LEU A 5 -3.22 -3.32 4.67
CA LEU A 5 -3.48 -2.68 3.38
C LEU A 5 -4.95 -2.31 3.32
N PHE A 6 -5.25 -1.10 2.92
CA PHE A 6 -6.61 -0.65 2.64
C PHE A 6 -6.72 -0.28 1.16
N PHE A 7 -7.67 -0.87 0.46
CA PHE A 7 -7.87 -0.65 -0.97
C PHE A 7 -8.87 0.50 -1.18
N ALA A 8 -8.38 1.69 -1.49
CA ALA A 8 -9.25 2.84 -1.78
C ALA A 8 -9.86 2.73 -3.18
N GLY A 9 -9.16 2.10 -4.13
CA GLY A 9 -9.65 1.83 -5.47
C GLY A 9 -8.98 0.60 -6.08
N THR A 10 -9.74 -0.17 -6.85
CA THR A 10 -9.38 -1.51 -7.33
C THR A 10 -9.71 -1.75 -8.81
N GLY A 11 -10.24 -0.76 -9.52
CA GLY A 11 -10.45 -0.78 -10.97
C GLY A 11 -9.23 -0.31 -11.72
N GLY A 12 -9.12 -0.68 -12.99
CA GLY A 12 -8.07 -0.24 -13.91
C GLY A 12 -8.61 0.58 -15.07
N SER A 13 -7.77 1.42 -15.64
CA SER A 13 -7.98 2.27 -16.82
C SER A 13 -9.03 3.36 -16.67
N VAL A 14 -10.27 3.03 -16.30
CA VAL A 14 -11.38 3.99 -16.13
C VAL A 14 -12.18 3.69 -14.86
N PRO A 15 -12.67 4.72 -14.14
CA PRO A 15 -13.47 4.50 -12.96
C PRO A 15 -14.82 3.91 -13.32
N SER A 16 -15.40 3.17 -12.40
CA SER A 16 -16.75 2.62 -12.54
C SER A 16 -17.60 2.96 -11.31
N PRO A 17 -18.92 2.79 -11.38
CA PRO A 17 -19.78 2.95 -10.19
C PRO A 17 -19.42 2.01 -9.04
N ARG A 18 -18.70 0.93 -9.33
CA ARG A 18 -18.37 -0.13 -8.36
C ARG A 18 -16.90 -0.11 -7.91
N ARG A 19 -16.01 0.49 -8.69
CA ARG A 19 -14.57 0.50 -8.43
C ARG A 19 -13.99 1.87 -8.75
N GLY A 20 -13.32 2.46 -7.77
CA GLY A 20 -12.41 3.58 -7.97
C GLY A 20 -11.11 3.13 -8.63
N LEU A 21 -10.33 4.09 -9.09
CA LEU A 21 -9.04 3.86 -9.73
C LEU A 21 -7.94 3.51 -8.71
N PRO A 22 -6.79 2.95 -9.16
CA PRO A 22 -5.80 2.35 -8.29
C PRO A 22 -5.35 3.25 -7.15
N ALA A 23 -5.51 2.76 -5.93
CA ALA A 23 -5.00 3.39 -4.73
C ALA A 23 -4.99 2.39 -3.56
N VAL A 24 -3.81 2.11 -3.03
CA VAL A 24 -3.63 1.22 -1.88
C VAL A 24 -2.98 1.99 -0.74
N LEU A 25 -3.67 2.11 0.38
CA LEU A 25 -3.16 2.75 1.58
C LEU A 25 -2.57 1.69 2.51
N VAL A 26 -1.25 1.71 2.66
CA VAL A 26 -0.53 0.90 3.65
C VAL A 26 -0.54 1.63 4.99
N ARG A 27 -0.95 0.94 6.03
CA ARG A 27 -0.95 1.45 7.41
C ARG A 27 -0.03 0.59 8.25
N ARG A 28 1.01 1.20 8.81
CA ARG A 28 1.98 0.56 9.68
C ARG A 28 2.08 1.35 10.99
N GLY A 29 1.48 0.82 12.04
CA GLY A 29 1.31 1.59 13.27
C GLY A 29 0.60 2.92 13.01
N GLY A 30 1.28 4.05 13.29
CA GLY A 30 0.80 5.40 13.01
C GLY A 30 0.98 5.86 11.57
N GLU A 31 1.89 5.26 10.82
CA GLU A 31 2.29 5.69 9.48
C GLU A 31 1.23 5.38 8.40
N ARG A 32 1.15 6.24 7.41
CA ARG A 32 0.22 6.16 6.27
C ARG A 32 0.99 6.38 4.97
N LEU A 33 1.11 5.32 4.16
CA LEU A 33 1.80 5.33 2.87
C LEU A 33 0.79 5.01 1.79
N LEU A 34 0.60 5.89 0.82
CA LEU A 34 -0.33 5.68 -0.28
C LEU A 34 0.45 5.20 -1.52
N PHE A 35 0.02 4.11 -2.11
CA PHE A 35 0.55 3.57 -3.37
C PHE A 35 -0.48 3.80 -4.46
N ASP A 36 -0.09 4.59 -5.45
CA ASP A 36 -0.90 5.22 -6.46
C ASP A 36 -2.00 6.14 -5.90
N CYS A 37 -2.45 7.06 -6.74
CA CYS A 37 -3.47 8.03 -6.41
C CYS A 37 -4.29 8.34 -7.65
N GLY A 38 -5.08 7.38 -8.09
CA GLY A 38 -5.98 7.51 -9.23
C GLY A 38 -7.05 8.58 -9.01
N GLU A 39 -7.71 8.98 -10.08
CA GLU A 39 -8.83 9.93 -10.00
C GLU A 39 -9.88 9.47 -8.98
N GLY A 40 -10.31 10.36 -8.12
CA GLY A 40 -11.32 10.07 -7.09
C GLY A 40 -10.78 9.44 -5.81
N THR A 41 -9.50 9.12 -5.68
CA THR A 41 -8.89 8.54 -4.46
C THR A 41 -9.21 9.37 -3.22
N GLN A 42 -9.11 10.69 -3.30
CA GLN A 42 -9.48 11.59 -2.21
C GLN A 42 -10.91 11.36 -1.73
N ARG A 43 -11.87 11.25 -2.65
CA ARG A 43 -13.28 10.99 -2.32
C ARG A 43 -13.48 9.60 -1.71
N GLN A 44 -12.76 8.61 -2.22
CA GLN A 44 -12.81 7.24 -1.68
C GLN A 44 -12.30 7.20 -0.24
N LEU A 45 -11.20 7.89 0.06
CA LEU A 45 -10.68 8.00 1.42
C LEU A 45 -11.64 8.73 2.34
N LEU A 46 -12.22 9.87 1.92
CA LEU A 46 -13.20 10.62 2.72
C LEU A 46 -14.45 9.79 3.06
N ARG A 47 -14.89 8.90 2.17
CA ARG A 47 -16.05 8.02 2.38
C ARG A 47 -15.79 6.83 3.29
N SER A 48 -14.55 6.58 3.64
CA SER A 48 -14.14 5.35 4.31
C SER A 48 -13.29 5.61 5.56
N VAL A 49 -11.99 5.73 5.40
CA VAL A 49 -11.03 5.86 6.51
C VAL A 49 -10.67 7.32 6.85
N GLY A 50 -11.26 8.26 6.14
CA GLY A 50 -10.95 9.68 6.22
C GLY A 50 -9.73 10.06 5.37
N LEU A 51 -9.59 11.35 5.10
CA LEU A 51 -8.39 11.90 4.49
C LEU A 51 -7.35 12.09 5.60
N ALA A 52 -6.72 10.98 5.97
CA ALA A 52 -5.71 10.95 7.02
C ALA A 52 -4.44 11.71 6.60
N ASP A 53 -3.65 12.13 7.57
CA ASP A 53 -2.31 12.61 7.31
C ASP A 53 -1.47 11.47 6.75
N MET A 54 -1.08 11.65 5.49
CA MET A 54 -0.19 10.73 4.80
C MET A 54 1.23 11.27 4.86
N GLU A 55 2.18 10.39 5.03
CA GLU A 55 3.59 10.78 5.07
C GLU A 55 4.21 10.75 3.69
N CYS A 56 3.79 9.76 2.91
CA CYS A 56 4.33 9.52 1.57
C CYS A 56 3.25 9.07 0.60
N VAL A 57 3.46 9.42 -0.67
CA VAL A 57 2.76 8.85 -1.82
C VAL A 57 3.80 8.22 -2.74
N PHE A 58 3.58 6.99 -3.14
CA PHE A 58 4.43 6.23 -4.07
C PHE A 58 3.66 6.03 -5.36
N ILE A 59 4.13 6.59 -6.47
CA ILE A 59 3.53 6.45 -7.80
C ILE A 59 4.28 5.37 -8.56
N THR A 60 3.54 4.39 -9.10
CA THR A 60 4.13 3.27 -9.84
C THR A 60 4.53 3.67 -11.25
N HIS A 61 3.69 4.45 -11.93
CA HIS A 61 3.91 4.98 -13.28
C HIS A 61 2.95 6.14 -13.59
N PHE A 62 3.00 6.70 -14.81
CA PHE A 62 2.31 7.95 -15.12
C PHE A 62 1.08 7.80 -16.01
N HIS A 63 0.47 6.61 -16.10
CA HIS A 63 -0.87 6.52 -16.67
C HIS A 63 -1.87 7.26 -15.80
N ALA A 64 -2.86 7.87 -16.46
CA ALA A 64 -3.80 8.80 -15.83
C ALA A 64 -4.50 8.21 -14.59
N ASP A 65 -4.87 6.95 -14.65
CA ASP A 65 -5.58 6.23 -13.60
C ASP A 65 -4.73 5.96 -12.34
N HIS A 66 -3.41 6.17 -12.38
CA HIS A 66 -2.51 5.96 -11.24
C HIS A 66 -2.12 7.24 -10.50
N TRP A 67 -2.29 8.43 -11.10
CA TRP A 67 -1.80 9.65 -10.46
C TRP A 67 -2.74 10.86 -10.56
N LEU A 68 -3.76 10.89 -11.43
CA LEU A 68 -4.60 12.09 -11.62
C LEU A 68 -5.35 12.57 -10.37
N GLY A 69 -5.54 11.72 -9.37
CA GLY A 69 -6.09 12.11 -8.08
C GLY A 69 -5.13 12.92 -7.21
N LEU A 70 -3.81 12.80 -7.45
CA LEU A 70 -2.79 13.41 -6.62
C LEU A 70 -2.88 14.95 -6.60
N PRO A 71 -2.96 15.67 -7.74
CA PRO A 71 -3.08 17.14 -7.71
C PRO A 71 -4.28 17.64 -6.91
N GLY A 72 -5.43 16.99 -7.05
CA GLY A 72 -6.63 17.32 -6.27
C GLY A 72 -6.46 17.05 -4.78
N MET A 73 -5.80 15.96 -4.43
CA MET A 73 -5.50 15.60 -3.04
C MET A 73 -4.53 16.59 -2.39
N LEU A 74 -3.45 16.98 -3.10
CA LEU A 74 -2.51 18.01 -2.63
C LEU A 74 -3.22 19.34 -2.35
N LYS A 75 -4.13 19.76 -3.23
CA LYS A 75 -4.94 20.96 -3.02
C LYS A 75 -5.86 20.83 -1.81
N SER A 76 -6.43 19.66 -1.58
CA SER A 76 -7.31 19.43 -0.43
C SER A 76 -6.54 19.44 0.89
N PHE A 77 -5.35 18.90 0.93
CA PHE A 77 -4.46 19.03 2.09
C PHE A 77 -4.15 20.50 2.39
N ALA A 78 -3.87 21.30 1.36
CA ALA A 78 -3.61 22.73 1.53
C ALA A 78 -4.84 23.50 2.06
N LEU A 79 -6.05 23.13 1.63
CA LEU A 79 -7.30 23.76 2.08
C LEU A 79 -7.75 23.28 3.47
N ARG A 80 -7.13 22.25 4.01
CA ARG A 80 -7.37 21.71 5.36
C ARG A 80 -6.24 22.05 6.31
N ASP A 81 -5.47 23.09 5.98
CA ASP A 81 -4.37 23.63 6.80
C ASP A 81 -3.34 22.57 7.23
N ARG A 82 -3.00 21.65 6.28
CA ARG A 82 -1.93 20.69 6.53
C ARG A 82 -0.60 21.43 6.74
N GLU A 83 0.09 21.11 7.82
CA GLU A 83 1.43 21.61 8.13
C GLU A 83 2.51 20.53 7.93
N GLN A 84 2.13 19.24 8.04
CA GLN A 84 3.07 18.12 7.96
C GLN A 84 3.66 18.00 6.55
N PRO A 85 4.97 17.77 6.42
CA PRO A 85 5.61 17.51 5.13
C PRO A 85 4.97 16.34 4.41
N LEU A 86 5.00 16.35 3.08
CA LEU A 86 4.58 15.25 2.23
C LEU A 86 5.68 14.95 1.22
N THR A 87 6.07 13.68 1.10
CA THR A 87 7.00 13.26 0.05
C THR A 87 6.26 12.41 -0.99
N VAL A 88 6.45 12.74 -2.26
CA VAL A 88 5.97 11.95 -3.39
C VAL A 88 7.15 11.24 -4.04
N TYR A 89 7.11 9.93 -4.06
CA TYR A 89 8.09 9.06 -4.70
C TYR A 89 7.54 8.50 -6.00
N GLY A 90 8.38 8.23 -6.98
CA GLY A 90 7.99 7.56 -8.21
C GLY A 90 9.16 7.37 -9.16
N PRO A 91 8.96 6.78 -10.34
CA PRO A 91 10.01 6.56 -11.31
C PRO A 91 10.53 7.87 -11.92
N ALA A 92 11.60 7.76 -12.71
CA ALA A 92 12.17 8.88 -13.47
C ALA A 92 11.09 9.59 -14.31
N GLY A 93 11.10 10.93 -14.31
CA GLY A 93 10.09 11.79 -14.94
C GLY A 93 9.04 12.34 -13.96
N LEU A 94 8.98 11.84 -12.71
CA LEU A 94 8.04 12.33 -11.70
C LEU A 94 8.23 13.83 -11.40
N LYS A 95 9.48 14.30 -11.28
CA LYS A 95 9.78 15.72 -11.02
C LYS A 95 9.24 16.61 -12.12
N GLN A 96 9.40 16.18 -13.38
CA GLN A 96 8.88 16.93 -14.53
C GLN A 96 7.36 16.93 -14.53
N LEU A 97 6.71 15.78 -14.33
CA LEU A 97 5.26 15.66 -14.24
C LEU A 97 4.67 16.59 -13.15
N MET A 98 5.28 16.59 -11.98
CA MET A 98 4.86 17.44 -10.86
C MET A 98 5.09 18.93 -11.12
N ALA A 99 6.15 19.29 -11.84
CA ALA A 99 6.41 20.66 -12.26
C ALA A 99 5.38 21.14 -13.30
N ASP A 100 5.08 20.32 -14.30
CA ASP A 100 4.14 20.64 -15.38
C ASP A 100 2.70 20.77 -14.86
N THR A 101 2.35 20.02 -13.82
CA THR A 101 1.00 20.03 -13.23
C THR A 101 0.85 20.99 -12.03
N ARG A 102 1.91 21.71 -11.68
CA ARG A 102 1.92 22.62 -10.52
C ARG A 102 0.83 23.68 -10.52
N PHE A 103 0.36 24.11 -11.70
CA PHE A 103 -0.74 25.06 -11.82
C PHE A 103 -2.07 24.51 -11.28
N ILE A 104 -2.25 23.18 -11.19
CA ILE A 104 -3.48 22.55 -10.70
C ILE A 104 -3.59 22.66 -9.17
N TYR A 105 -2.51 22.34 -8.44
CA TYR A 105 -2.52 22.33 -6.98
C TYR A 105 -1.97 23.61 -6.34
N GLY A 106 -1.40 24.50 -7.14
CA GLY A 106 -0.96 25.82 -6.71
C GLY A 106 0.56 25.96 -6.60
N ARG A 107 1.02 27.20 -6.78
CA ARG A 107 2.46 27.52 -6.74
C ARG A 107 3.05 27.48 -5.34
N ARG A 108 2.22 27.68 -4.31
CA ARG A 108 2.62 27.63 -2.89
C ARG A 108 1.63 26.75 -2.13
N LEU A 109 2.18 25.77 -1.45
CA LEU A 109 1.46 24.94 -0.49
C LEU A 109 1.82 25.42 0.93
N PRO A 110 0.93 25.32 1.91
CA PRO A 110 1.22 25.69 3.31
C PRO A 110 2.16 24.69 3.98
N TYR A 111 2.45 23.56 3.34
CA TYR A 111 3.34 22.50 3.81
C TYR A 111 4.46 22.23 2.81
N GLU A 112 5.52 21.59 3.29
CA GLU A 112 6.63 21.15 2.45
C GLU A 112 6.22 19.97 1.57
N LEU A 113 6.43 20.09 0.25
CA LEU A 113 6.23 19.02 -0.72
C LEU A 113 7.58 18.65 -1.33
N SER A 114 8.06 17.46 -1.01
CA SER A 114 9.26 16.87 -1.60
C SER A 114 8.88 15.91 -2.72
N VAL A 115 9.63 15.91 -3.82
CA VAL A 115 9.45 15.00 -4.96
C VAL A 115 10.75 14.26 -5.21
N VAL A 116 10.71 12.95 -5.11
CA VAL A 116 11.88 12.07 -5.19
C VAL A 116 11.68 11.03 -6.27
N GLU A 117 12.59 10.97 -7.22
CA GLU A 117 12.62 9.92 -8.23
C GLU A 117 13.45 8.75 -7.72
N LEU A 118 12.91 7.55 -7.84
CA LEU A 118 13.57 6.31 -7.47
C LEU A 118 13.95 5.53 -8.72
N GLN A 119 15.21 5.12 -8.78
CA GLN A 119 15.66 4.15 -9.78
C GLN A 119 15.26 2.73 -9.34
N PRO A 120 15.15 1.78 -10.28
CA PRO A 120 14.99 0.38 -9.93
C PRO A 120 16.05 -0.10 -8.93
N ALA A 121 15.62 -0.82 -7.92
CA ALA A 121 16.39 -1.30 -6.77
C ALA A 121 16.79 -0.23 -5.73
N GLU A 122 16.50 1.06 -5.96
CA GLU A 122 16.64 2.04 -4.88
C GLU A 122 15.56 1.86 -3.80
N ALA A 123 15.95 2.12 -2.57
CA ALA A 123 15.10 1.98 -1.41
C ALA A 123 15.01 3.29 -0.61
N VAL A 124 13.86 3.50 -0.02
CA VAL A 124 13.60 4.52 1.00
C VAL A 124 13.68 3.83 2.35
N GLU A 125 14.73 4.12 3.10
CA GLU A 125 14.89 3.60 4.46
C GLU A 125 13.99 4.36 5.43
N ARG A 126 13.33 3.61 6.31
CA ARG A 126 12.41 4.11 7.34
C ARG A 126 12.71 3.44 8.68
N ASP A 127 12.07 3.89 9.74
CA ASP A 127 12.26 3.30 11.06
C ASP A 127 11.68 1.87 11.14
N GLY A 128 12.58 0.89 11.11
CA GLY A 128 12.27 -0.54 11.19
C GLY A 128 11.68 -1.15 9.92
N TYR A 129 11.81 -0.51 8.75
CA TYR A 129 11.45 -1.08 7.44
C TYR A 129 12.03 -0.25 6.29
N ARG A 130 11.95 -0.79 5.09
CA ARG A 130 12.27 -0.07 3.86
C ARG A 130 11.20 -0.29 2.79
N VAL A 131 11.11 0.67 1.87
CA VAL A 131 10.31 0.58 0.65
C VAL A 131 11.25 0.67 -0.54
N ALA A 132 11.36 -0.39 -1.33
CA ALA A 132 12.23 -0.42 -2.50
C ALA A 132 11.41 -0.45 -3.80
N ALA A 133 11.92 0.26 -4.82
CA ALA A 133 11.37 0.22 -6.17
C ALA A 133 11.83 -1.05 -6.90
N VAL A 134 10.89 -1.76 -7.52
CA VAL A 134 11.13 -2.98 -8.28
C VAL A 134 10.84 -2.70 -9.76
N PRO A 135 11.75 -2.99 -10.69
CA PRO A 135 11.47 -2.81 -12.10
C PRO A 135 10.36 -3.75 -12.55
N VAL A 136 9.43 -3.23 -13.35
CA VAL A 136 8.32 -3.99 -13.93
C VAL A 136 8.19 -3.71 -15.42
N ASN A 137 7.47 -4.58 -16.12
CA ASN A 137 7.35 -4.55 -17.58
C ASN A 137 5.99 -3.97 -18.00
N HIS A 138 5.88 -2.64 -18.09
CA HIS A 138 4.62 -2.00 -18.51
C HIS A 138 4.81 -0.93 -19.59
N THR A 139 5.50 0.17 -19.30
CA THR A 139 5.68 1.28 -20.24
C THR A 139 7.13 1.47 -20.64
N ARG A 140 7.36 2.07 -21.84
CA ARG A 140 8.72 2.46 -22.26
C ARG A 140 9.31 3.59 -21.43
N ALA A 141 8.46 4.40 -20.78
CA ALA A 141 8.89 5.50 -19.94
C ALA A 141 9.38 5.05 -18.55
N GLY A 142 9.31 3.75 -18.29
CA GLY A 142 9.62 3.17 -16.99
C GLY A 142 8.38 3.08 -16.10
N ALA A 143 8.24 1.93 -15.47
CA ALA A 143 7.25 1.68 -14.42
C ALA A 143 7.96 0.90 -13.30
N VAL A 144 7.49 1.06 -12.09
CA VAL A 144 8.01 0.36 -10.92
C VAL A 144 6.87 -0.23 -10.11
N GLY A 145 7.10 -1.43 -9.58
CA GLY A 145 6.39 -1.92 -8.42
C GLY A 145 7.13 -1.50 -7.15
N TYR A 146 6.57 -1.85 -6.01
CA TYR A 146 7.18 -1.57 -4.72
C TYR A 146 7.19 -2.80 -3.82
N VAL A 147 8.28 -2.97 -3.09
CA VAL A 147 8.38 -3.95 -2.03
C VAL A 147 8.60 -3.25 -0.69
N ILE A 148 7.77 -3.57 0.28
CA ILE A 148 7.88 -3.12 1.66
C ILE A 148 8.42 -4.28 2.46
N VAL A 149 9.56 -4.09 3.12
CA VAL A 149 10.20 -5.14 3.93
C VAL A 149 10.48 -4.57 5.31
N GLU A 150 9.89 -5.17 6.33
CA GLU A 150 10.23 -4.84 7.71
C GLU A 150 11.56 -5.48 8.12
N ASP A 151 12.26 -4.82 9.02
CA ASP A 151 13.49 -5.34 9.60
C ASP A 151 13.24 -6.63 10.37
N GLY A 152 14.26 -7.47 10.42
CA GLY A 152 14.25 -8.66 11.25
C GLY A 152 14.07 -8.29 12.71
N ARG A 153 13.38 -9.14 13.45
CA ARG A 153 13.12 -8.97 14.88
C ARG A 153 13.96 -9.93 15.69
N PRO A 154 14.36 -9.57 16.90
CA PRO A 154 15.01 -10.51 17.81
C PRO A 154 14.18 -11.77 18.00
N GLY A 155 14.86 -12.87 18.27
CA GLY A 155 14.24 -14.11 18.67
C GLY A 155 13.41 -13.96 19.96
N GLU A 156 12.61 -14.97 20.25
CA GLU A 156 11.82 -15.01 21.48
C GLU A 156 12.70 -15.43 22.65
N LEU A 157 12.64 -14.69 23.74
CA LEU A 157 13.33 -15.06 24.98
C LEU A 157 12.60 -16.26 25.60
N ASP A 158 13.33 -17.23 26.13
CA ASP A 158 12.83 -18.21 27.06
C ASP A 158 12.99 -17.70 28.51
N PRO A 159 11.93 -17.12 29.11
CA PRO A 159 12.03 -16.55 30.46
C PRO A 159 12.39 -17.58 31.52
N ALA A 160 11.83 -18.80 31.40
CA ALA A 160 12.06 -19.85 32.39
C ALA A 160 13.51 -20.35 32.39
N LEU A 161 14.10 -20.45 31.20
CA LEU A 161 15.52 -20.81 31.07
C LEU A 161 16.42 -19.68 31.58
N ALA A 162 16.09 -18.41 31.21
CA ALA A 162 16.86 -17.26 31.70
C ALA A 162 16.87 -17.16 33.23
N GLU A 163 15.72 -17.38 33.87
CA GLU A 163 15.62 -17.41 35.34
C GLU A 163 16.42 -18.56 35.95
N ARG A 164 16.37 -19.75 35.37
CA ARG A 164 17.19 -20.90 35.82
C ARG A 164 18.69 -20.62 35.74
N LEU A 165 19.10 -19.81 34.77
CA LEU A 165 20.49 -19.38 34.56
C LEU A 165 20.86 -18.15 35.42
N GLY A 166 19.96 -17.68 36.29
CA GLY A 166 20.23 -16.61 37.24
C GLY A 166 19.96 -15.19 36.77
N VAL A 167 19.26 -15.03 35.63
CA VAL A 167 18.82 -13.71 35.15
C VAL A 167 17.40 -13.45 35.63
N LYS A 168 17.21 -12.40 36.43
CA LYS A 168 15.88 -12.05 36.96
C LYS A 168 15.01 -11.36 35.91
N PRO A 169 13.67 -11.58 35.99
CA PRO A 169 12.72 -10.83 35.16
C PRO A 169 12.89 -9.31 35.33
N GLY A 170 12.84 -8.59 34.19
CA GLY A 170 12.96 -7.13 34.18
C GLY A 170 13.84 -6.60 33.06
N PRO A 171 14.55 -5.47 33.29
CA PRO A 171 15.36 -4.82 32.23
C PRO A 171 16.43 -5.73 31.61
N ASP A 172 16.93 -6.71 32.40
CA ASP A 172 17.97 -7.65 31.97
C ASP A 172 17.47 -8.61 30.88
N PHE A 173 16.20 -9.00 30.88
CA PHE A 173 15.59 -9.73 29.77
C PHE A 173 15.63 -8.93 28.46
N GLY A 174 15.34 -7.63 28.58
CA GLY A 174 15.47 -6.74 27.41
C GLY A 174 16.91 -6.59 26.90
N ARG A 175 17.91 -6.67 27.78
CA ARG A 175 19.33 -6.65 27.40
C ARG A 175 19.72 -7.93 26.66
N LEU A 176 19.28 -9.10 27.14
CA LEU A 176 19.48 -10.38 26.45
C LEU A 176 18.86 -10.36 25.05
N VAL A 177 17.60 -9.90 24.91
CA VAL A 177 16.90 -9.79 23.63
C VAL A 177 17.64 -8.83 22.67
N ARG A 178 18.32 -7.81 23.17
CA ARG A 178 19.15 -6.90 22.37
C ARG A 178 20.58 -7.42 22.11
N GLY A 179 20.86 -8.68 22.39
CA GLY A 179 22.15 -9.29 22.10
C GLY A 179 23.24 -9.03 23.16
N GLN A 180 22.88 -8.58 24.37
CA GLN A 180 23.83 -8.30 25.44
C GLN A 180 23.93 -9.46 26.43
N THR A 181 25.14 -9.90 26.77
CA THR A 181 25.36 -10.87 27.82
C THR A 181 25.00 -10.26 29.19
N VAL A 182 24.28 -11.00 30.05
CA VAL A 182 23.85 -10.57 31.35
C VAL A 182 24.22 -11.66 32.39
N ASN A 183 24.93 -11.31 33.45
CA ASN A 183 25.36 -12.22 34.52
C ASN A 183 26.06 -13.48 34.00
N GLY A 184 26.81 -13.37 32.87
CA GLY A 184 27.48 -14.52 32.27
C GLY A 184 26.57 -15.37 31.34
N VAL A 185 25.29 -15.04 31.22
CA VAL A 185 24.37 -15.70 30.30
C VAL A 185 24.42 -15.00 28.95
N ALA A 186 24.82 -15.72 27.93
CA ALA A 186 24.85 -15.21 26.53
C ALA A 186 23.44 -15.28 25.92
N PRO A 187 23.08 -14.30 25.02
CA PRO A 187 21.78 -14.29 24.34
C PRO A 187 21.42 -15.62 23.69
N GLU A 188 22.36 -16.25 23.01
CA GLU A 188 22.16 -17.48 22.25
C GLU A 188 21.73 -18.68 23.12
N GLN A 189 21.90 -18.57 24.44
CA GLN A 189 21.49 -19.61 25.38
C GLN A 189 19.98 -19.53 25.69
N VAL A 190 19.38 -18.34 25.59
CA VAL A 190 18.02 -18.07 26.08
C VAL A 190 17.13 -17.32 25.07
N VAL A 191 17.70 -16.81 24.00
CA VAL A 191 16.96 -16.13 22.94
C VAL A 191 16.98 -17.03 21.70
N GLY A 192 15.81 -17.35 21.17
CA GLY A 192 15.66 -18.14 19.95
C GLY A 192 16.22 -17.45 18.71
N PRO A 193 16.12 -18.06 17.53
CA PRO A 193 16.60 -17.47 16.28
C PRO A 193 15.87 -16.16 15.97
N ALA A 194 16.55 -15.26 15.26
CA ALA A 194 15.94 -14.03 14.77
C ALA A 194 14.71 -14.36 13.92
N ARG A 195 13.69 -13.54 14.04
CA ARG A 195 12.42 -13.66 13.30
C ARG A 195 12.39 -12.66 12.17
N GLU A 196 11.96 -13.11 10.99
CA GLU A 196 11.84 -12.24 9.83
C GLU A 196 10.76 -11.16 10.04
N GLY A 197 10.96 -10.01 9.43
CA GLY A 197 9.95 -8.99 9.28
C GLY A 197 8.92 -9.40 8.22
N ARG A 198 7.81 -8.65 8.16
CA ARG A 198 6.77 -8.88 7.14
C ARG A 198 7.18 -8.29 5.80
N LYS A 199 6.77 -8.94 4.71
CA LYS A 199 7.02 -8.50 3.36
C LYS A 199 5.73 -8.33 2.58
N VAL A 200 5.54 -7.15 1.99
CA VAL A 200 4.42 -6.82 1.09
C VAL A 200 4.98 -6.36 -0.24
N VAL A 201 4.41 -6.87 -1.32
CA VAL A 201 4.77 -6.46 -2.68
C VAL A 201 3.55 -5.90 -3.39
N ILE A 202 3.69 -4.77 -4.06
CA ILE A 202 2.67 -4.09 -4.86
C ILE A 202 3.23 -3.97 -6.27
N SER A 203 2.62 -4.68 -7.23
CA SER A 203 3.16 -4.77 -8.59
C SER A 203 3.09 -3.45 -9.37
N GLY A 204 2.06 -2.61 -9.13
CA GLY A 204 1.62 -1.67 -10.15
C GLY A 204 1.15 -2.44 -11.38
N ASP A 205 1.14 -1.78 -12.54
CA ASP A 205 0.80 -2.43 -13.80
C ASP A 205 2.02 -3.10 -14.41
N THR A 206 1.85 -4.34 -14.87
CA THR A 206 2.95 -5.13 -15.42
C THR A 206 2.48 -6.34 -16.22
N SER A 207 3.14 -6.65 -17.32
CA SER A 207 3.18 -8.03 -17.81
C SER A 207 4.07 -8.88 -16.90
N PRO A 208 3.98 -10.22 -16.95
CA PRO A 208 4.82 -11.08 -16.12
C PRO A 208 6.30 -10.72 -16.23
N CYS A 209 6.98 -10.53 -15.10
CA CYS A 209 8.38 -10.20 -15.08
C CYS A 209 9.16 -10.88 -13.95
N GLU A 210 10.40 -11.27 -14.24
CA GLU A 210 11.26 -11.98 -13.31
C GLU A 210 11.63 -11.15 -12.07
N ALA A 211 11.90 -9.86 -12.26
CA ALA A 211 12.28 -9.00 -11.14
C ALA A 211 11.18 -8.92 -10.08
N LEU A 212 9.91 -8.86 -10.50
CA LEU A 212 8.78 -8.88 -9.59
C LEU A 212 8.63 -10.25 -8.92
N ALA A 213 8.85 -11.35 -9.63
CA ALA A 213 8.82 -12.70 -9.06
C ALA A 213 9.89 -12.88 -7.96
N ILE A 214 11.11 -12.38 -8.21
CA ILE A 214 12.19 -12.36 -7.20
C ILE A 214 11.79 -11.49 -5.98
N ALA A 215 11.27 -10.31 -6.21
CA ALA A 215 10.82 -9.43 -5.12
C ALA A 215 9.68 -10.05 -4.31
N ALA A 216 8.78 -10.77 -4.97
CA ALA A 216 7.62 -11.42 -4.34
C ALA A 216 7.98 -12.75 -3.63
N HIS A 217 9.22 -13.24 -3.74
CA HIS A 217 9.61 -14.50 -3.09
C HIS A 217 9.30 -14.47 -1.59
N GLN A 218 8.46 -15.42 -1.15
CA GLN A 218 7.98 -15.58 0.23
C GLN A 218 7.31 -14.33 0.82
N ALA A 219 6.70 -13.48 -0.03
CA ALA A 219 5.94 -12.34 0.47
C ALA A 219 4.72 -12.80 1.29
N ASP A 220 4.45 -12.09 2.39
CA ASP A 220 3.22 -12.32 3.17
C ASP A 220 1.97 -11.96 2.35
N VAL A 221 2.07 -10.88 1.56
CA VAL A 221 1.03 -10.46 0.62
C VAL A 221 1.66 -9.94 -0.66
N LEU A 222 1.24 -10.49 -1.78
CA LEU A 222 1.47 -9.94 -3.11
C LEU A 222 0.17 -9.29 -3.59
N VAL A 223 0.18 -7.97 -3.80
CA VAL A 223 -0.84 -7.22 -4.51
C VAL A 223 -0.42 -7.15 -5.97
N HIS A 224 -1.18 -7.76 -6.85
CA HIS A 224 -0.86 -7.84 -8.28
C HIS A 224 -2.03 -7.39 -9.14
N GLU A 225 -1.75 -6.72 -10.25
CA GLU A 225 -2.77 -6.43 -11.24
C GLU A 225 -3.31 -7.71 -11.88
N ALA A 226 -4.58 -7.65 -12.30
CA ALA A 226 -5.23 -8.67 -13.12
C ALA A 226 -6.23 -7.96 -14.05
N THR A 227 -5.69 -7.19 -14.97
CA THR A 227 -6.49 -6.38 -15.89
C THR A 227 -7.30 -7.25 -16.83
N PHE A 228 -6.80 -8.47 -17.12
CA PHE A 228 -7.41 -9.39 -18.06
C PHE A 228 -7.61 -10.80 -17.45
N THR A 229 -8.50 -11.58 -18.07
CA THR A 229 -8.55 -13.04 -17.93
C THR A 229 -7.71 -13.68 -19.03
N GLU A 230 -7.43 -14.97 -18.91
CA GLU A 230 -6.60 -15.72 -19.87
C GLU A 230 -7.21 -15.74 -21.29
N GLU A 231 -8.53 -15.57 -21.40
CA GLU A 231 -9.20 -15.45 -22.71
C GLU A 231 -8.67 -14.26 -23.54
N GLU A 232 -8.18 -13.21 -22.89
CA GLU A 232 -7.60 -12.03 -23.54
C GLU A 232 -6.06 -11.92 -23.31
N ALA A 233 -5.35 -13.04 -23.14
CA ALA A 233 -3.91 -13.06 -22.86
C ALA A 233 -3.06 -12.33 -23.91
N GLU A 234 -3.45 -12.41 -25.19
CA GLU A 234 -2.77 -11.67 -26.26
C GLU A 234 -2.88 -10.15 -26.06
N ARG A 235 -4.07 -9.68 -25.72
CA ARG A 235 -4.30 -8.26 -25.42
C ARG A 235 -3.56 -7.80 -24.16
N ALA A 236 -3.53 -8.64 -23.12
CA ALA A 236 -2.73 -8.37 -21.93
C ALA A 236 -1.26 -8.13 -22.30
N ARG A 237 -0.70 -8.99 -23.13
CA ARG A 237 0.68 -8.87 -23.62
C ARG A 237 0.89 -7.59 -24.45
N GLU A 238 -0.03 -7.26 -25.37
CA GLU A 238 0.06 -6.07 -26.23
C GLU A 238 0.01 -4.77 -25.44
N THR A 239 -0.76 -4.74 -24.36
CA THR A 239 -0.95 -3.56 -23.50
C THR A 239 -0.02 -3.53 -22.29
N GLY A 240 0.85 -4.55 -22.11
CA GLY A 240 1.81 -4.60 -21.01
C GLY A 240 1.17 -4.91 -19.65
N HIS A 241 0.11 -5.71 -19.66
CA HIS A 241 -0.61 -6.15 -18.46
C HIS A 241 -0.53 -7.66 -18.23
N SER A 242 -1.12 -8.11 -17.15
CA SER A 242 -1.20 -9.54 -16.78
C SER A 242 -2.63 -10.03 -16.81
N THR A 243 -2.77 -11.35 -17.03
CA THR A 243 -4.01 -12.08 -16.76
C THR A 243 -4.06 -12.53 -15.30
N ALA A 244 -5.25 -12.88 -14.82
CA ALA A 244 -5.42 -13.43 -13.48
C ALA A 244 -4.64 -14.74 -13.30
N LEU A 245 -4.58 -15.57 -14.32
CA LEU A 245 -3.79 -16.81 -14.34
C LEU A 245 -2.29 -16.50 -14.20
N GLN A 246 -1.76 -15.58 -15.01
CA GLN A 246 -0.35 -15.20 -14.96
C GLN A 246 0.05 -14.63 -13.59
N ALA A 247 -0.78 -13.78 -13.00
CA ALA A 247 -0.55 -13.27 -11.65
C ALA A 247 -0.51 -14.40 -10.59
N ALA A 248 -1.41 -15.39 -10.73
CA ALA A 248 -1.48 -16.54 -9.85
C ALA A 248 -0.28 -17.50 -10.02
N GLU A 249 0.17 -17.71 -11.24
CA GLU A 249 1.39 -18.50 -11.53
C GLU A 249 2.64 -17.84 -10.97
N LEU A 250 2.77 -16.51 -11.10
CA LEU A 250 3.85 -15.74 -10.49
C LEU A 250 3.82 -15.89 -8.96
N ALA A 251 2.66 -15.72 -8.33
CA ALA A 251 2.49 -15.86 -6.88
C ALA A 251 2.89 -17.27 -6.39
N ARG A 252 2.50 -18.31 -7.14
CA ARG A 252 2.88 -19.69 -6.84
C ARG A 252 4.38 -19.91 -6.97
N GLY A 253 4.99 -19.45 -8.07
CA GLY A 253 6.42 -19.57 -8.31
C GLY A 253 7.28 -18.81 -7.31
N ALA A 254 6.77 -17.67 -6.82
CA ALA A 254 7.38 -16.87 -5.78
C ALA A 254 7.12 -17.38 -4.35
N GLU A 255 6.34 -18.45 -4.17
CA GLU A 255 5.95 -18.95 -2.84
C GLU A 255 5.29 -17.87 -1.97
N ALA A 256 4.56 -16.93 -2.59
CA ALA A 256 3.82 -15.93 -1.85
C ALA A 256 2.76 -16.59 -0.96
N ARG A 257 2.48 -16.00 0.20
CA ARG A 257 1.51 -16.58 1.15
C ARG A 257 0.07 -16.21 0.82
N MET A 258 -0.14 -15.01 0.24
CA MET A 258 -1.44 -14.52 -0.19
C MET A 258 -1.29 -13.68 -1.46
N LEU A 259 -2.20 -13.86 -2.42
CA LEU A 259 -2.31 -13.04 -3.62
C LEU A 259 -3.59 -12.20 -3.57
N LEU A 260 -3.46 -10.89 -3.70
CA LEU A 260 -4.56 -9.93 -3.85
C LEU A 260 -4.56 -9.39 -5.27
N LEU A 261 -5.59 -9.71 -6.04
CA LEU A 261 -5.78 -9.19 -7.39
C LEU A 261 -6.50 -7.84 -7.35
N THR A 262 -5.98 -6.89 -8.09
CA THR A 262 -6.49 -5.52 -8.23
C THR A 262 -6.40 -5.07 -9.69
N HIS A 263 -6.69 -3.79 -9.98
CA HIS A 263 -6.63 -3.21 -11.32
C HIS A 263 -7.54 -3.94 -12.34
N LEU A 264 -8.76 -4.29 -11.89
CA LEU A 264 -9.67 -5.08 -12.71
C LEU A 264 -10.32 -4.24 -13.79
N SER A 265 -10.31 -4.73 -15.03
CA SER A 265 -11.13 -4.18 -16.11
C SER A 265 -12.63 -4.30 -15.77
N MET A 266 -13.42 -3.31 -16.18
CA MET A 266 -14.88 -3.34 -16.04
C MET A 266 -15.54 -4.50 -16.82
N ARG A 267 -14.83 -5.15 -17.71
CA ARG A 267 -15.32 -6.26 -18.54
C ARG A 267 -15.61 -7.51 -17.73
N TYR A 268 -14.89 -7.71 -16.62
CA TYR A 268 -14.91 -8.95 -15.88
C TYR A 268 -15.62 -8.80 -14.54
N ALA A 269 -16.38 -9.82 -14.18
CA ALA A 269 -16.84 -9.96 -12.81
C ALA A 269 -15.67 -10.38 -11.91
N GLY A 270 -15.53 -9.76 -10.73
CA GLY A 270 -14.45 -10.12 -9.81
C GLY A 270 -14.49 -11.59 -9.33
N ARG A 271 -15.65 -12.27 -9.47
CA ARG A 271 -15.76 -13.70 -9.24
C ARG A 271 -15.01 -14.52 -10.28
N GLU A 272 -15.19 -14.19 -11.55
CA GLU A 272 -14.54 -14.83 -12.69
C GLU A 272 -13.02 -14.76 -12.57
N VAL A 273 -12.48 -13.55 -12.39
CA VAL A 273 -11.05 -13.30 -12.16
C VAL A 273 -10.51 -14.11 -10.98
N ARG A 274 -11.26 -14.19 -9.88
CA ARG A 274 -10.87 -14.97 -8.70
C ARG A 274 -10.87 -16.47 -8.97
N GLU A 275 -11.87 -17.00 -9.67
CA GLU A 275 -11.99 -18.42 -9.99
C GLU A 275 -10.82 -18.86 -10.88
N GLU A 276 -10.47 -18.07 -11.89
CA GLU A 276 -9.30 -18.30 -12.75
C GLU A 276 -8.00 -18.34 -11.93
N ALA A 277 -7.75 -17.33 -11.12
CA ALA A 277 -6.53 -17.27 -10.31
C ALA A 277 -6.46 -18.42 -9.30
N ARG A 278 -7.56 -18.79 -8.66
CA ARG A 278 -7.59 -19.87 -7.67
C ARG A 278 -7.33 -21.24 -8.25
N ALA A 279 -7.54 -21.44 -9.52
CA ALA A 279 -7.16 -22.68 -10.20
C ALA A 279 -5.63 -22.92 -10.16
N ALA A 280 -4.82 -21.86 -10.17
CA ALA A 280 -3.36 -21.94 -10.10
C ALA A 280 -2.80 -21.65 -8.69
N PHE A 281 -3.49 -20.79 -7.91
CA PHE A 281 -3.06 -20.39 -6.57
C PHE A 281 -4.26 -20.27 -5.62
N PRO A 282 -4.55 -21.28 -4.78
CA PRO A 282 -5.75 -21.33 -3.93
C PRO A 282 -5.92 -20.15 -2.96
N ALA A 283 -4.82 -19.52 -2.52
CA ALA A 283 -4.83 -18.34 -1.65
C ALA A 283 -4.99 -17.00 -2.40
N ALA A 284 -5.50 -17.05 -3.65
CA ALA A 284 -5.84 -15.86 -4.42
C ALA A 284 -7.19 -15.28 -4.00
N GLU A 285 -7.22 -13.98 -3.83
CA GLU A 285 -8.43 -13.19 -3.60
C GLU A 285 -8.47 -11.98 -4.53
N VAL A 286 -9.66 -11.50 -4.84
CA VAL A 286 -9.87 -10.23 -5.55
C VAL A 286 -10.23 -9.16 -4.54
N ALA A 287 -9.46 -8.08 -4.52
CA ALA A 287 -9.74 -6.92 -3.71
C ALA A 287 -10.98 -6.16 -4.23
N ARG A 288 -11.71 -5.56 -3.31
CA ARG A 288 -12.80 -4.61 -3.59
C ARG A 288 -12.48 -3.29 -2.92
N ASP A 289 -13.07 -2.24 -3.41
CA ASP A 289 -12.95 -0.94 -2.76
C ASP A 289 -13.36 -1.04 -1.28
N PHE A 290 -12.54 -0.42 -0.44
CA PHE A 290 -12.65 -0.36 1.01
C PHE A 290 -12.31 -1.66 1.77
N ASP A 291 -12.00 -2.75 1.08
CA ASP A 291 -11.47 -3.93 1.76
C ASP A 291 -10.16 -3.61 2.49
N THR A 292 -9.91 -4.33 3.55
CA THR A 292 -8.65 -4.27 4.31
C THR A 292 -8.01 -5.65 4.37
N VAL A 293 -6.71 -5.72 4.17
CA VAL A 293 -5.92 -6.92 4.49
C VAL A 293 -5.14 -6.65 5.75
N GLU A 294 -5.40 -7.42 6.80
CA GLU A 294 -4.63 -7.40 8.04
C GLU A 294 -3.48 -8.39 7.91
N ILE A 295 -2.27 -7.93 8.19
CA ILE A 295 -1.04 -8.73 8.05
C ILE A 295 -0.39 -8.86 9.43
N PRO A 296 -0.75 -9.92 10.19
CA PRO A 296 -0.08 -10.19 11.45
C PRO A 296 1.36 -10.65 11.21
N PHE A 297 2.17 -10.66 12.25
CA PHE A 297 3.45 -11.35 12.16
C PHE A 297 3.23 -12.85 11.94
N PRO A 298 4.13 -13.56 11.23
CA PRO A 298 3.93 -14.96 10.84
C PRO A 298 3.55 -15.90 11.98
N GLU A 299 4.11 -15.69 13.16
CA GLU A 299 3.80 -16.46 14.36
C GLU A 299 2.38 -16.27 14.91
N ARG A 300 1.67 -15.24 14.48
CA ARG A 300 0.29 -14.94 14.86
C ARG A 300 -0.74 -15.40 13.84
N GLY A 301 -0.29 -15.98 12.74
CA GLY A 301 -1.13 -16.53 11.68
C GLY A 301 -1.01 -15.81 10.34
N PRO A 302 -1.75 -16.28 9.33
CA PRO A 302 -1.70 -15.74 7.98
C PRO A 302 -2.37 -14.37 7.86
N ALA A 303 -2.05 -13.65 6.78
CA ALA A 303 -2.77 -12.45 6.38
C ALA A 303 -4.27 -12.74 6.16
N ARG A 304 -5.12 -11.77 6.48
CA ARG A 304 -6.59 -11.92 6.42
C ARG A 304 -7.23 -10.79 5.65
N LEU A 305 -8.06 -11.13 4.69
CA LEU A 305 -8.90 -10.18 3.96
C LEU A 305 -10.19 -9.91 4.75
N VAL A 306 -10.39 -8.66 5.15
CA VAL A 306 -11.58 -8.17 5.85
C VAL A 306 -12.40 -7.34 4.87
N ARG A 307 -13.58 -7.84 4.51
CA ARG A 307 -14.50 -7.15 3.60
C ARG A 307 -15.13 -5.93 4.28
N TRP A 308 -15.29 -4.85 3.55
CA TRP A 308 -15.88 -3.61 4.07
C TRP A 308 -17.26 -3.81 4.70
N SER A 309 -18.10 -4.63 4.08
CA SER A 309 -19.44 -4.98 4.57
C SER A 309 -19.47 -5.66 5.95
N ASN A 310 -18.33 -6.19 6.40
CA ASN A 310 -18.20 -6.88 7.68
C ASN A 310 -17.69 -5.95 8.80
N ARG A 311 -17.47 -4.66 8.53
CA ARG A 311 -17.06 -3.70 9.55
C ARG A 311 -18.27 -3.14 10.28
N PRO A 312 -18.19 -2.93 11.60
CA PRO A 312 -19.21 -2.15 12.30
C PRO A 312 -19.28 -0.76 11.67
N THR A 313 -20.51 -0.28 11.44
CA THR A 313 -20.73 1.10 10.97
C THR A 313 -20.01 2.05 11.93
N PRO A 314 -19.18 2.99 11.46
CA PRO A 314 -18.64 4.01 12.34
C PRO A 314 -19.81 4.71 13.03
N VAL A 315 -19.78 4.81 14.35
CA VAL A 315 -20.73 5.62 15.07
C VAL A 315 -20.59 7.04 14.52
N ALA A 316 -21.63 7.56 13.89
CA ALA A 316 -21.65 8.92 13.41
C ALA A 316 -21.28 9.83 14.60
N ASN A 317 -20.18 10.58 14.47
CA ASN A 317 -19.92 11.68 15.39
C ASN A 317 -21.08 12.67 15.20
N GLU A 318 -22.02 12.64 16.10
CA GLU A 318 -22.99 13.71 16.26
C GLU A 318 -22.24 14.99 16.54
N SER A 319 -22.60 16.01 15.77
CA SER A 319 -22.30 17.43 15.86
C SER A 319 -21.39 18.01 14.76
N VAL A 320 -21.98 18.11 13.58
CA VAL A 320 -21.83 19.34 12.81
C VAL A 320 -23.23 19.96 12.74
N GLU A 321 -23.51 20.91 13.60
CA GLU A 321 -24.67 21.76 13.45
C GLU A 321 -24.61 22.40 12.05
N PRO A 322 -25.71 22.43 11.29
CA PRO A 322 -25.76 23.18 10.05
C PRO A 322 -25.51 24.64 10.38
N ALA A 323 -24.55 25.25 9.68
CA ALA A 323 -24.36 26.70 9.75
C ALA A 323 -25.71 27.39 9.43
N GLU A 324 -26.18 28.23 10.33
CA GLU A 324 -27.37 29.07 10.14
C GLU A 324 -27.22 29.87 8.85
N ASP A 325 -28.24 29.80 7.99
CA ASP A 325 -28.37 30.59 6.78
C ASP A 325 -28.27 32.09 7.14
N THR A 326 -27.17 32.70 6.78
CA THR A 326 -27.04 34.16 6.79
C THR A 326 -27.89 34.72 5.63
N PRO A 327 -28.83 35.62 5.86
CA PRO A 327 -29.72 36.12 4.81
C PRO A 327 -28.95 36.82 3.71
N ALA A 328 -29.34 36.53 2.49
CA ALA A 328 -28.82 37.13 1.27
C ALA A 328 -28.86 38.65 1.30
N VAL A 329 -27.73 39.30 1.21
CA VAL A 329 -27.65 40.72 0.86
C VAL A 329 -27.91 40.85 -0.63
N ALA A 330 -29.14 41.17 -0.99
CA ALA A 330 -29.47 41.68 -2.30
C ALA A 330 -28.98 43.14 -2.36
N SER A 331 -28.10 43.47 -3.33
CA SER A 331 -28.29 44.70 -4.10
C SER A 331 -27.13 44.99 -5.04
N SER A 332 -27.57 45.25 -6.21
CA SER A 332 -27.22 46.31 -7.20
C SER A 332 -25.86 46.18 -7.89
N ILE A 333 -25.93 45.54 -9.05
CA ILE A 333 -25.12 45.93 -10.17
C ILE A 333 -26.06 46.57 -11.19
N MET A 334 -26.08 47.92 -11.17
CA MET A 334 -26.40 48.78 -12.29
C MET A 334 -25.65 50.10 -12.07
N GLN A 335 -24.51 50.24 -12.71
CA GLN A 335 -24.04 51.35 -13.55
C GLN A 335 -22.60 51.08 -13.99
#